data_088cd4a8f7f40ff1e2b1a9fe954e76da
#
_entry.id   088cd4a8f7f40ff1e2b1a9fe954e76da
#
_cell.length_a   1.000
_cell.length_b   1.000
_cell.length_c   1.000
_cell.angle_alpha   90.00
_cell.angle_beta   90.00
_cell.angle_gamma   90.00
#
_symmetry.space_group_name_H-M   'P 1'
#
loop_
_entity.id
_entity.type
_entity.pdbx_description
1 polymer ?
#
loop_
_entity_poly.entity_id
_entity_poly.type
_entity_poly.pdbx_seq_one_letter_code
_entity_poly.pdbx_strand_id
1 'polypeptide(L)'
;RGWPPVVSTCVAGIGGAPYEEAALFLLKCGADISLQPELKGKKTSLLTWAAAAGYPLLVRKLCEAGYDPNFRGEMAPPLLSLNLNTPNTALQIAHILLEYGADVNAAMPASTTLPETTGDTALLNLCRQLAFIDVSQLPQIRELVSLFISEGADVNHQNAAGETPLMACCRGMLLGDDSLDRLKLGIARLLLDHRADPSLRDKYGRTALQR
;
A
#
# COMPACT_ATOMS: atom_id res chain seq x y z
N ARG A 1 17.17 -24.27 1.42
CA ARG A 1 16.16 -24.54 2.46
C ARG A 1 14.85 -23.97 1.94
N GLY A 2 13.76 -24.80 1.92
CA GLY A 2 12.43 -24.34 1.48
C GLY A 2 11.85 -23.30 2.44
N TRP A 3 10.92 -22.48 1.93
CA TRP A 3 10.20 -21.52 2.76
C TRP A 3 9.29 -22.24 3.76
N PRO A 4 9.04 -21.65 4.94
CA PRO A 4 8.03 -22.17 5.86
C PRO A 4 6.69 -22.38 5.14
N PRO A 5 5.92 -23.43 5.44
CA PRO A 5 4.66 -23.75 4.74
C PRO A 5 3.68 -22.56 4.68
N VAL A 6 3.55 -21.77 5.77
CA VAL A 6 2.68 -20.59 5.83
C VAL A 6 3.15 -19.51 4.84
N VAL A 7 4.45 -19.29 4.73
CA VAL A 7 5.02 -18.33 3.77
C VAL A 7 4.79 -18.81 2.34
N SER A 8 4.97 -20.12 2.10
CA SER A 8 4.74 -20.70 0.77
C SER A 8 3.29 -20.53 0.32
N THR A 9 2.31 -20.64 1.22
CA THR A 9 0.89 -20.39 0.90
C THR A 9 0.63 -18.91 0.56
N CYS A 10 1.22 -17.97 1.30
CA CYS A 10 1.10 -16.55 1.00
C CYS A 10 1.73 -16.17 -0.35
N VAL A 11 2.84 -16.81 -0.72
CA VAL A 11 3.56 -16.52 -1.97
C VAL A 11 2.91 -17.19 -3.19
N ALA A 12 2.39 -18.41 -3.03
CA ALA A 12 1.76 -19.16 -4.13
C ALA A 12 0.36 -18.62 -4.48
N GLY A 13 -0.32 -18.01 -3.52
CA GLY A 13 -1.73 -17.67 -3.61
C GLY A 13 -2.02 -16.18 -3.73
N ILE A 14 -1.45 -15.48 -4.72
CA ILE A 14 -1.87 -14.11 -4.99
C ILE A 14 -3.34 -14.14 -5.42
N GLY A 15 -4.26 -13.91 -4.43
CA GLY A 15 -5.65 -13.57 -4.71
C GLY A 15 -6.72 -14.64 -4.52
N GLY A 16 -6.63 -15.58 -3.56
CA GLY A 16 -7.73 -16.52 -3.36
C GLY A 16 -7.95 -17.00 -1.92
N ALA A 17 -9.22 -17.01 -1.48
CA ALA A 17 -9.68 -17.49 -0.17
C ALA A 17 -9.12 -18.88 0.23
N PRO A 18 -8.97 -19.88 -0.66
CA PRO A 18 -8.44 -21.18 -0.29
C PRO A 18 -7.04 -21.16 0.33
N TYR A 19 -6.21 -20.21 -0.07
CA TYR A 19 -4.83 -20.09 0.45
C TYR A 19 -4.79 -19.41 1.81
N GLU A 20 -5.68 -18.47 2.08
CA GLU A 20 -5.83 -17.88 3.42
C GLU A 20 -6.29 -18.93 4.43
N GLU A 21 -7.30 -19.77 4.08
CA GLU A 21 -7.77 -20.85 4.92
C GLU A 21 -6.65 -21.86 5.21
N ALA A 22 -5.85 -22.24 4.20
CA ALA A 22 -4.70 -23.11 4.37
C ALA A 22 -3.65 -22.50 5.31
N ALA A 23 -3.34 -21.21 5.18
CA ALA A 23 -2.42 -20.50 6.07
C ALA A 23 -2.95 -20.49 7.52
N LEU A 24 -4.23 -20.18 7.71
CA LEU A 24 -4.88 -20.20 9.02
C LEU A 24 -4.92 -21.61 9.64
N PHE A 25 -5.15 -22.63 8.82
CA PHE A 25 -5.09 -24.02 9.27
C PHE A 25 -3.69 -24.40 9.75
N LEU A 26 -2.64 -24.04 8.99
CA LEU A 26 -1.24 -24.27 9.38
C LEU A 26 -0.90 -23.58 10.71
N LEU A 27 -1.41 -22.37 10.93
CA LEU A 27 -1.26 -21.67 12.21
C LEU A 27 -1.92 -22.43 13.37
N LYS A 28 -3.14 -22.94 13.16
CA LYS A 28 -3.85 -23.76 14.15
C LYS A 28 -3.10 -25.07 14.48
N CYS A 29 -2.37 -25.60 13.50
CA CYS A 29 -1.53 -26.78 13.69
C CYS A 29 -0.16 -26.48 14.36
N GLY A 30 0.06 -25.23 14.80
CA GLY A 30 1.30 -24.83 15.47
C GLY A 30 2.48 -24.58 14.52
N ALA A 31 2.20 -24.20 13.28
CA ALA A 31 3.26 -23.79 12.36
C ALA A 31 4.06 -22.63 12.95
N ASP A 32 5.38 -22.74 12.90
CA ASP A 32 6.27 -21.71 13.42
C ASP A 32 6.19 -20.43 12.55
N ILE A 33 5.66 -19.37 13.14
CA ILE A 33 5.51 -18.03 12.53
C ILE A 33 6.66 -17.09 12.89
N SER A 34 7.57 -17.49 13.80
CA SER A 34 8.72 -16.66 14.21
C SER A 34 9.77 -16.53 13.10
N LEU A 35 9.74 -17.44 12.13
CA LEU A 35 10.64 -17.43 10.99
C LEU A 35 10.27 -16.28 10.04
N GLN A 36 11.07 -15.23 10.08
CA GLN A 36 10.95 -14.15 9.09
C GLN A 36 11.41 -14.67 7.73
N PRO A 37 10.56 -14.59 6.70
CA PRO A 37 10.94 -15.07 5.37
C PRO A 37 12.03 -14.17 4.77
N GLU A 38 13.07 -14.79 4.22
CA GLU A 38 14.07 -14.11 3.43
C GLU A 38 13.80 -14.34 1.95
N LEU A 39 13.57 -13.27 1.20
CA LEU A 39 13.47 -13.30 -0.25
C LEU A 39 14.74 -12.74 -0.88
N LYS A 40 15.50 -13.56 -1.61
CA LYS A 40 16.77 -13.16 -2.25
C LYS A 40 17.75 -12.48 -1.26
N GLY A 41 17.83 -12.99 -0.03
CA GLY A 41 18.68 -12.44 1.03
C GLY A 41 18.11 -11.19 1.73
N LYS A 42 16.90 -10.78 1.42
CA LYS A 42 16.23 -9.63 2.01
C LYS A 42 15.26 -10.07 3.10
N LYS A 43 15.38 -9.51 4.30
CA LYS A 43 14.44 -9.75 5.39
C LYS A 43 13.09 -9.10 5.06
N THR A 44 12.04 -9.90 5.14
CA THR A 44 10.65 -9.43 4.93
C THR A 44 9.77 -9.96 6.06
N SER A 45 8.65 -9.32 6.32
CA SER A 45 7.68 -9.75 7.32
C SER A 45 6.62 -10.65 6.68
N LEU A 46 6.20 -11.70 7.40
CA LEU A 46 5.03 -12.49 7.01
C LEU A 46 3.78 -11.61 6.92
N LEU A 47 3.68 -10.59 7.78
CA LEU A 47 2.60 -9.61 7.75
C LEU A 47 2.57 -8.82 6.42
N THR A 48 3.73 -8.41 5.90
CA THR A 48 3.85 -7.77 4.58
C THR A 48 3.34 -8.67 3.46
N TRP A 49 3.70 -9.97 3.51
CA TRP A 49 3.22 -10.95 2.53
C TRP A 49 1.72 -11.19 2.62
N ALA A 50 1.17 -11.30 3.83
CA ALA A 50 -0.26 -11.48 4.04
C ALA A 50 -1.06 -10.26 3.52
N ALA A 51 -0.56 -9.04 3.75
CA ALA A 51 -1.16 -7.82 3.21
C ALA A 51 -1.12 -7.77 1.68
N ALA A 52 0.02 -8.11 1.07
CA ALA A 52 0.18 -8.16 -0.39
C ALA A 52 -0.65 -9.27 -1.05
N ALA A 53 -0.85 -10.40 -0.38
CA ALA A 53 -1.70 -11.49 -0.85
C ALA A 53 -3.20 -11.18 -0.72
N GLY A 54 -3.58 -10.18 0.10
CA GLY A 54 -4.98 -9.84 0.33
C GLY A 54 -5.67 -10.77 1.34
N TYR A 55 -5.01 -11.13 2.45
CA TYR A 55 -5.50 -12.07 3.48
C TYR A 55 -5.85 -11.34 4.79
N PRO A 56 -7.04 -10.76 4.93
CA PRO A 56 -7.40 -9.92 6.08
C PRO A 56 -7.45 -10.72 7.40
N LEU A 57 -7.94 -11.95 7.39
CA LEU A 57 -8.01 -12.78 8.59
C LEU A 57 -6.62 -13.19 9.08
N LEU A 58 -5.72 -13.51 8.14
CA LEU A 58 -4.33 -13.82 8.46
C LEU A 58 -3.61 -12.57 9.00
N VAL A 59 -3.80 -11.39 8.37
CA VAL A 59 -3.24 -10.12 8.85
C VAL A 59 -3.67 -9.86 10.29
N ARG A 60 -4.97 -9.98 10.61
CA ARG A 60 -5.48 -9.81 11.98
C ARG A 60 -4.83 -10.79 12.94
N LYS A 61 -4.73 -12.07 12.58
CA LYS A 61 -4.10 -13.10 13.42
C LYS A 61 -2.61 -12.85 13.69
N LEU A 62 -1.89 -12.34 12.70
CA LEU A 62 -0.49 -11.96 12.87
C LEU A 62 -0.33 -10.74 13.78
N CYS A 63 -1.19 -9.73 13.64
CA CYS A 63 -1.19 -8.56 14.54
C CYS A 63 -1.55 -8.98 15.97
N GLU A 64 -2.56 -9.84 16.17
CA GLU A 64 -2.91 -10.43 17.49
C GLU A 64 -1.75 -11.21 18.11
N ALA A 65 -0.93 -11.85 17.29
CA ALA A 65 0.28 -12.56 17.71
C ALA A 65 1.48 -11.65 17.99
N GLY A 66 1.33 -10.31 17.87
CA GLY A 66 2.36 -9.32 18.18
C GLY A 66 3.32 -9.01 17.04
N TYR A 67 2.97 -9.33 15.79
CA TYR A 67 3.76 -8.87 14.65
C TYR A 67 3.71 -7.35 14.54
N ASP A 68 4.88 -6.74 14.32
CA ASP A 68 5.00 -5.29 14.18
C ASP A 68 4.42 -4.83 12.83
N PRO A 69 3.32 -4.03 12.81
CA PRO A 69 2.72 -3.50 11.59
C PRO A 69 3.62 -2.46 10.90
N ASN A 70 4.65 -1.98 11.61
CA ASN A 70 5.63 -1.00 11.13
C ASN A 70 6.98 -1.65 10.77
N PHE A 71 7.02 -2.98 10.65
CA PHE A 71 8.26 -3.69 10.34
C PHE A 71 8.96 -3.07 9.12
N ARG A 72 10.15 -2.53 9.36
CA ARG A 72 11.01 -1.90 8.34
C ARG A 72 12.12 -2.89 7.95
N GLY A 73 11.76 -3.85 7.09
CA GLY A 73 12.75 -4.66 6.39
C GLY A 73 13.31 -3.95 5.16
N GLU A 74 13.92 -4.71 4.27
CA GLU A 74 14.34 -4.19 2.95
C GLU A 74 13.17 -4.12 1.95
N MET A 75 11.99 -4.56 2.36
CA MET A 75 10.74 -4.51 1.62
C MET A 75 9.86 -3.37 2.14
N ALA A 76 8.83 -3.03 1.36
CA ALA A 76 7.83 -2.06 1.77
C ALA A 76 7.16 -2.44 3.11
N PRO A 77 6.80 -1.47 3.96
CA PRO A 77 5.94 -1.72 5.11
C PRO A 77 4.62 -2.39 4.70
N PRO A 78 3.94 -3.14 5.59
CA PRO A 78 2.70 -3.84 5.27
C PRO A 78 1.63 -2.93 4.64
N LEU A 79 1.47 -1.70 5.15
CA LEU A 79 0.49 -0.74 4.64
C LEU A 79 0.76 -0.26 3.20
N LEU A 80 2.02 -0.26 2.77
CA LEU A 80 2.41 0.06 1.39
C LEU A 80 2.30 -1.14 0.45
N SER A 81 2.09 -2.34 0.98
CA SER A 81 2.06 -3.60 0.23
C SER A 81 0.64 -4.06 -0.11
N LEU A 82 -0.37 -3.22 0.12
CA LEU A 82 -1.77 -3.55 -0.14
C LEU A 82 -2.02 -3.91 -1.61
N ASN A 83 -2.79 -4.98 -1.83
CA ASN A 83 -3.20 -5.39 -3.16
C ASN A 83 -4.38 -4.56 -3.66
N LEU A 84 -4.13 -3.57 -4.49
CA LEU A 84 -5.16 -2.67 -5.00
C LEU A 84 -6.03 -3.30 -6.12
N ASN A 85 -5.71 -4.49 -6.63
CA ASN A 85 -6.59 -5.24 -7.53
C ASN A 85 -7.83 -5.79 -6.79
N THR A 86 -7.78 -5.85 -5.46
CA THR A 86 -8.91 -6.25 -4.59
C THR A 86 -9.18 -5.16 -3.55
N PRO A 87 -9.73 -4.01 -3.95
CA PRO A 87 -9.76 -2.81 -3.11
C PRO A 87 -10.62 -2.96 -1.84
N ASN A 88 -11.68 -3.76 -1.87
CA ASN A 88 -12.45 -4.08 -0.65
C ASN A 88 -11.59 -4.80 0.40
N THR A 89 -10.78 -5.76 -0.04
CA THR A 89 -9.86 -6.49 0.82
C THR A 89 -8.72 -5.57 1.29
N ALA A 90 -8.19 -4.73 0.39
CA ALA A 90 -7.18 -3.73 0.74
C ALA A 90 -7.67 -2.76 1.82
N LEU A 91 -8.93 -2.30 1.72
CA LEU A 91 -9.56 -1.43 2.71
C LEU A 91 -9.69 -2.15 4.07
N GLN A 92 -10.14 -3.41 4.09
CA GLN A 92 -10.21 -4.21 5.31
C GLN A 92 -8.84 -4.38 5.98
N ILE A 93 -7.81 -4.69 5.18
CA ILE A 93 -6.45 -4.86 5.68
C ILE A 93 -5.88 -3.53 6.18
N ALA A 94 -6.13 -2.41 5.49
CA ALA A 94 -5.72 -1.09 5.94
C ALA A 94 -6.32 -0.75 7.32
N HIS A 95 -7.63 -0.98 7.50
CA HIS A 95 -8.28 -0.80 8.79
C HIS A 95 -7.63 -1.64 9.89
N ILE A 96 -7.37 -2.93 9.63
CA ILE A 96 -6.73 -3.81 10.60
C ILE A 96 -5.33 -3.28 10.95
N LEU A 97 -4.50 -2.98 9.97
CA LEU A 97 -3.14 -2.51 10.20
C LEU A 97 -3.12 -1.21 11.02
N LEU A 98 -4.01 -0.25 10.69
CA LEU A 98 -4.14 1.02 11.40
C LEU A 98 -4.66 0.83 12.84
N GLU A 99 -5.64 -0.07 13.05
CA GLU A 99 -6.14 -0.47 14.38
C GLU A 99 -5.00 -0.99 15.28
N TYR A 100 -4.03 -1.71 14.70
CA TYR A 100 -2.85 -2.22 15.41
C TYR A 100 -1.64 -1.27 15.37
N GLY A 101 -1.83 0.00 15.03
CA GLY A 101 -0.84 1.05 15.14
C GLY A 101 0.15 1.13 13.96
N ALA A 102 -0.27 0.74 12.75
CA ALA A 102 0.52 1.02 11.56
C ALA A 102 0.69 2.53 11.37
N ASP A 103 1.92 2.96 11.10
CA ASP A 103 2.23 4.35 10.76
C ASP A 103 1.80 4.64 9.31
N VAL A 104 0.73 5.44 9.17
CA VAL A 104 0.19 5.84 7.85
C VAL A 104 1.21 6.62 7.01
N ASN A 105 2.20 7.26 7.68
CA ASN A 105 3.28 8.01 7.06
C ASN A 105 4.58 7.19 6.91
N ALA A 106 4.55 5.89 7.23
CA ALA A 106 5.68 5.02 6.95
C ALA A 106 6.07 5.13 5.47
N ALA A 107 7.36 5.34 5.21
CA ALA A 107 7.85 5.57 3.86
C ALA A 107 8.58 4.34 3.29
N MET A 108 8.50 4.18 1.98
CA MET A 108 9.25 3.17 1.23
C MET A 108 10.76 3.34 1.47
N PRO A 109 11.48 2.28 1.87
CA PRO A 109 12.93 2.34 2.04
C PRO A 109 13.62 2.62 0.70
N ALA A 110 14.87 3.10 0.79
CA ALA A 110 15.67 3.34 -0.39
C ALA A 110 15.84 2.06 -1.21
N SER A 111 15.51 2.12 -2.49
CA SER A 111 15.62 1.00 -3.42
C SER A 111 16.57 1.34 -4.57
N THR A 112 17.48 0.41 -4.86
CA THR A 112 18.38 0.54 -6.02
C THR A 112 17.69 0.22 -7.35
N THR A 113 16.56 -0.52 -7.29
CA THR A 113 15.82 -0.95 -8.48
C THR A 113 14.75 0.04 -8.92
N LEU A 114 14.17 0.79 -7.98
CA LEU A 114 13.11 1.78 -8.22
C LEU A 114 13.38 3.05 -7.39
N PRO A 115 14.42 3.83 -7.73
CA PRO A 115 14.81 4.99 -6.93
C PRO A 115 13.73 6.09 -6.88
N GLU A 116 12.86 6.17 -7.88
CA GLU A 116 11.76 7.14 -7.91
C GLU A 116 10.63 6.86 -6.91
N THR A 117 10.53 5.64 -6.38
CA THR A 117 9.55 5.29 -5.33
C THR A 117 10.14 5.38 -3.93
N THR A 118 11.43 5.67 -3.81
CA THR A 118 12.08 5.88 -2.51
C THR A 118 11.39 7.00 -1.75
N GLY A 119 10.94 6.70 -0.54
CA GLY A 119 10.23 7.65 0.28
C GLY A 119 8.73 7.77 -0.04
N ASP A 120 8.16 6.94 -0.93
CA ASP A 120 6.71 6.92 -1.11
C ASP A 120 6.01 6.49 0.19
N THR A 121 4.99 7.24 0.62
CA THR A 121 4.06 6.84 1.67
C THR A 121 2.90 6.04 1.07
N ALA A 122 2.06 5.42 1.92
CA ALA A 122 0.90 4.66 1.47
C ALA A 122 -0.05 5.53 0.61
N LEU A 123 -0.30 6.77 1.00
CA LEU A 123 -1.12 7.72 0.25
C LEU A 123 -0.50 8.06 -1.12
N LEU A 124 0.81 8.36 -1.17
CA LEU A 124 1.49 8.69 -2.42
C LEU A 124 1.51 7.48 -3.37
N ASN A 125 1.83 6.29 -2.86
CA ASN A 125 1.83 5.06 -3.64
C ASN A 125 0.43 4.75 -4.21
N LEU A 126 -0.64 4.93 -3.43
CA LEU A 126 -2.02 4.77 -3.86
C LEU A 126 -2.35 5.74 -5.02
N CYS A 127 -2.03 7.03 -4.87
CA CYS A 127 -2.24 8.03 -5.91
C CYS A 127 -1.47 7.71 -7.20
N ARG A 128 -0.27 7.15 -7.10
CA ARG A 128 0.53 6.74 -8.25
C ARG A 128 -0.11 5.57 -9.01
N GLN A 129 -0.74 4.63 -8.30
CA GLN A 129 -1.34 3.45 -8.90
C GLN A 129 -2.70 3.71 -9.55
N LEU A 130 -3.31 4.90 -9.37
CA LEU A 130 -4.60 5.26 -9.98
C LEU A 130 -4.64 5.09 -11.51
N ALA A 131 -3.50 5.17 -12.18
CA ALA A 131 -3.40 4.96 -13.63
C ALA A 131 -3.65 3.52 -14.06
N PHE A 132 -3.60 2.56 -13.15
CA PHE A 132 -3.70 1.11 -13.41
C PHE A 132 -4.93 0.47 -12.79
N ILE A 133 -5.80 1.26 -12.14
CA ILE A 133 -6.98 0.78 -11.42
C ILE A 133 -8.20 0.80 -12.34
N ASP A 134 -9.03 -0.26 -12.27
CA ASP A 134 -10.29 -0.32 -13.00
C ASP A 134 -11.29 0.70 -12.45
N VAL A 135 -12.03 1.35 -13.35
CA VAL A 135 -13.05 2.36 -13.02
C VAL A 135 -14.11 1.81 -12.05
N SER A 136 -14.45 0.53 -12.13
CA SER A 136 -15.42 -0.12 -11.23
C SER A 136 -14.97 -0.14 -9.75
N GLN A 137 -13.68 0.01 -9.48
CA GLN A 137 -13.08 -0.04 -8.14
C GLN A 137 -12.98 1.33 -7.45
N LEU A 138 -13.45 2.37 -8.11
CA LEU A 138 -13.30 3.78 -7.71
C LEU A 138 -13.86 4.13 -6.33
N PRO A 139 -15.08 3.66 -5.95
CA PRO A 139 -15.64 4.00 -4.65
C PRO A 139 -14.74 3.54 -3.51
N GLN A 140 -14.22 2.32 -3.60
CA GLN A 140 -13.37 1.72 -2.55
C GLN A 140 -11.99 2.39 -2.48
N ILE A 141 -11.43 2.77 -3.63
CA ILE A 141 -10.17 3.50 -3.67
C ILE A 141 -10.31 4.89 -3.05
N ARG A 142 -11.42 5.59 -3.33
CA ARG A 142 -11.72 6.88 -2.69
C ARG A 142 -11.88 6.72 -1.18
N GLU A 143 -12.53 5.65 -0.74
CA GLU A 143 -12.68 5.34 0.68
C GLU A 143 -11.32 5.08 1.34
N LEU A 144 -10.43 4.34 0.67
CA LEU A 144 -9.08 4.09 1.16
C LEU A 144 -8.25 5.38 1.26
N VAL A 145 -8.35 6.29 0.27
CA VAL A 145 -7.72 7.63 0.35
C VAL A 145 -8.28 8.42 1.54
N SER A 146 -9.61 8.42 1.71
CA SER A 146 -10.26 9.10 2.82
C SER A 146 -9.82 8.54 4.17
N LEU A 147 -9.70 7.21 4.28
CA LEU A 147 -9.19 6.53 5.47
C LEU A 147 -7.76 6.99 5.79
N PHE A 148 -6.85 6.98 4.81
CA PHE A 148 -5.47 7.41 5.08
C PHE A 148 -5.40 8.87 5.54
N ILE A 149 -6.20 9.75 4.93
CA ILE A 149 -6.25 11.17 5.32
C ILE A 149 -6.82 11.31 6.76
N SER A 150 -7.89 10.58 7.11
CA SER A 150 -8.47 10.64 8.46
C SER A 150 -7.52 10.10 9.54
N GLU A 151 -6.65 9.16 9.18
CA GLU A 151 -5.60 8.61 10.06
C GLU A 151 -4.33 9.48 10.08
N GLY A 152 -4.37 10.67 9.49
CA GLY A 152 -3.29 11.66 9.56
C GLY A 152 -2.19 11.49 8.52
N ALA A 153 -2.51 10.93 7.35
CA ALA A 153 -1.56 10.92 6.24
C ALA A 153 -1.15 12.33 5.83
N ASP A 154 0.15 12.55 5.68
CA ASP A 154 0.68 13.83 5.17
C ASP A 154 0.37 13.97 3.67
N VAL A 155 -0.63 14.79 3.35
CA VAL A 155 -1.07 15.06 1.98
C VAL A 155 -0.04 15.85 1.15
N ASN A 156 0.96 16.45 1.83
CA ASN A 156 2.04 17.24 1.23
C ASN A 156 3.39 16.51 1.26
N HIS A 157 3.41 15.26 1.70
CA HIS A 157 4.64 14.48 1.72
C HIS A 157 5.33 14.47 0.36
N GLN A 158 6.63 14.73 0.35
CA GLN A 158 7.46 14.64 -0.85
C GLN A 158 8.42 13.46 -0.76
N ASN A 159 8.36 12.55 -1.73
CA ASN A 159 9.32 11.45 -1.84
C ASN A 159 10.71 11.93 -2.31
N ALA A 160 11.66 11.02 -2.52
CA ALA A 160 13.01 11.34 -2.99
C ALA A 160 13.04 12.05 -4.37
N ALA A 161 11.98 11.95 -5.16
CA ALA A 161 11.84 12.68 -6.43
C ALA A 161 11.15 14.05 -6.24
N GLY A 162 10.80 14.44 -5.01
CA GLY A 162 10.02 15.63 -4.71
C GLY A 162 8.55 15.50 -5.13
N GLU A 163 8.07 14.28 -5.45
CA GLU A 163 6.69 14.06 -5.88
C GLU A 163 5.74 14.01 -4.69
N THR A 164 4.62 14.73 -4.79
CA THR A 164 3.54 14.72 -3.80
C THR A 164 2.40 13.80 -4.24
N PRO A 165 1.47 13.39 -3.32
CA PRO A 165 0.26 12.66 -3.69
C PRO A 165 -0.56 13.38 -4.78
N LEU A 166 -0.68 14.71 -4.70
CA LEU A 166 -1.39 15.51 -5.71
C LEU A 166 -0.71 15.44 -7.08
N MET A 167 0.63 15.53 -7.14
CA MET A 167 1.39 15.37 -8.38
C MET A 167 1.22 13.98 -8.98
N ALA A 168 1.26 12.94 -8.15
CA ALA A 168 1.09 11.56 -8.58
C ALA A 168 -0.33 11.32 -9.15
N CYS A 169 -1.36 11.90 -8.51
CA CYS A 169 -2.74 11.84 -8.96
C CYS A 169 -2.93 12.52 -10.32
N CYS A 170 -2.31 13.69 -10.55
CA CYS A 170 -2.45 14.46 -11.80
C CYS A 170 -1.66 13.87 -12.97
N ARG A 171 -0.77 12.92 -12.73
CA ARG A 171 0.06 12.33 -13.79
C ARG A 171 -0.80 11.71 -14.89
N GLY A 172 -0.62 12.18 -16.15
CA GLY A 172 -1.26 11.61 -17.32
C GLY A 172 -2.76 11.88 -17.45
N MET A 173 -3.31 12.88 -16.77
CA MET A 173 -4.73 13.30 -16.91
C MET A 173 -5.10 13.82 -18.30
N LEU A 174 -4.13 14.03 -19.17
CA LEU A 174 -4.35 14.60 -20.53
C LEU A 174 -4.54 13.53 -21.61
N LEU A 175 -4.63 12.24 -21.27
CA LEU A 175 -4.64 11.15 -22.26
C LEU A 175 -6.04 10.70 -22.71
N GLY A 176 -7.11 11.38 -22.30
CA GLY A 176 -8.41 11.28 -22.93
C GLY A 176 -9.31 10.11 -22.52
N ASP A 177 -9.07 9.49 -21.36
CA ASP A 177 -10.05 8.60 -20.74
C ASP A 177 -10.92 9.38 -19.75
N ASP A 178 -12.06 9.85 -20.18
CA ASP A 178 -13.00 10.67 -19.40
C ASP A 178 -13.36 10.05 -18.03
N SER A 179 -13.42 8.73 -17.94
CA SER A 179 -13.81 8.04 -16.70
C SER A 179 -12.69 8.03 -15.67
N LEU A 180 -11.47 7.72 -16.10
CA LEU A 180 -10.29 7.72 -15.24
C LEU A 180 -9.91 9.14 -14.82
N ASP A 181 -10.05 10.12 -15.72
CA ASP A 181 -9.77 11.53 -15.43
C ASP A 181 -10.76 12.10 -14.40
N ARG A 182 -12.05 11.71 -14.47
CA ARG A 182 -13.05 12.07 -13.44
C ARG A 182 -12.70 11.52 -12.07
N LEU A 183 -12.16 10.31 -12.01
CA LEU A 183 -11.71 9.72 -10.75
C LEU A 183 -10.54 10.50 -10.17
N LYS A 184 -9.46 10.63 -10.96
CA LYS A 184 -8.27 11.37 -10.55
C LYS A 184 -8.64 12.77 -10.09
N LEU A 185 -9.55 13.44 -10.81
CA LEU A 185 -10.09 14.74 -10.44
C LEU A 185 -10.83 14.69 -9.09
N GLY A 186 -11.61 13.64 -8.83
CA GLY A 186 -12.31 13.43 -7.55
C GLY A 186 -11.34 13.27 -6.38
N ILE A 187 -10.25 12.51 -6.58
CA ILE A 187 -9.21 12.33 -5.57
C ILE A 187 -8.37 13.60 -5.43
N ALA A 188 -8.01 14.27 -6.53
CA ALA A 188 -7.30 15.54 -6.48
C ALA A 188 -8.08 16.60 -5.68
N ARG A 189 -9.41 16.70 -5.88
CA ARG A 189 -10.29 17.57 -5.07
C ARG A 189 -10.24 17.19 -3.59
N LEU A 190 -10.36 15.90 -3.28
CA LEU A 190 -10.28 15.41 -1.91
C LEU A 190 -8.95 15.81 -1.24
N LEU A 191 -7.82 15.68 -1.95
CA LEU A 191 -6.51 16.12 -1.46
C LEU A 191 -6.46 17.64 -1.23
N LEU A 192 -6.99 18.44 -2.17
CA LEU A 192 -7.04 19.91 -2.06
C LEU A 192 -7.94 20.36 -0.90
N ASP A 193 -9.11 19.72 -0.70
CA ASP A 193 -10.02 19.97 0.43
C ASP A 193 -9.32 19.72 1.78
N HIS A 194 -8.32 18.82 1.80
CA HIS A 194 -7.49 18.53 2.96
C HIS A 194 -6.12 19.24 2.92
N ARG A 195 -6.03 20.40 2.25
CA ARG A 195 -4.88 21.31 2.23
C ARG A 195 -3.64 20.78 1.50
N ALA A 196 -3.81 19.94 0.48
CA ALA A 196 -2.70 19.67 -0.42
C ALA A 196 -2.26 20.97 -1.11
N ASP A 197 -0.95 21.23 -1.09
CA ASP A 197 -0.37 22.45 -1.69
C ASP A 197 -0.06 22.22 -3.18
N PRO A 198 -0.80 22.84 -4.11
CA PRO A 198 -0.55 22.70 -5.55
C PRO A 198 0.71 23.42 -6.04
N SER A 199 1.33 24.26 -5.22
CA SER A 199 2.51 25.05 -5.57
C SER A 199 3.83 24.31 -5.35
N LEU A 200 3.81 23.21 -4.61
CA LEU A 200 5.00 22.37 -4.38
C LEU A 200 5.60 21.93 -5.71
N ARG A 201 6.93 21.78 -5.72
CA ARG A 201 7.67 21.44 -6.93
C ARG A 201 8.45 20.15 -6.73
N ASP A 202 8.47 19.31 -7.78
CA ASP A 202 9.31 18.13 -7.82
C ASP A 202 10.79 18.49 -8.07
N LYS A 203 11.67 17.50 -8.10
CA LYS A 203 13.12 17.68 -8.36
C LYS A 203 13.44 18.31 -9.71
N TYR A 204 12.47 18.39 -10.62
CA TYR A 204 12.61 19.07 -11.93
C TYR A 204 11.96 20.46 -11.93
N GLY A 205 11.49 20.96 -10.79
CA GLY A 205 10.82 22.24 -10.64
C GLY A 205 9.37 22.26 -11.11
N ARG A 206 8.76 21.13 -11.42
CA ARG A 206 7.39 21.00 -11.94
C ARG A 206 6.37 20.94 -10.80
N THR A 207 5.27 21.65 -10.94
CA THR A 207 4.09 21.57 -10.06
C THR A 207 3.14 20.44 -10.50
N ALA A 208 2.09 20.16 -9.71
CA ALA A 208 1.06 19.18 -10.04
C ALA A 208 0.39 19.48 -11.40
N LEU A 209 0.14 20.74 -11.72
CA LEU A 209 -0.47 21.17 -12.99
C LEU A 209 0.47 21.00 -14.20
N GLN A 210 1.78 20.90 -13.98
CA GLN A 210 2.78 20.77 -15.04
C GLN A 210 3.19 19.31 -15.31
N ARG A 211 2.53 18.36 -14.65
CA ARG A 211 2.80 16.92 -14.75
C ARG A 211 1.76 16.17 -15.54
#